data_ddd2866e6ffb1c9e0ffcce58f6272d74
#
_entry.id   ddd2866e6ffb1c9e0ffcce58f6272d74
#
_cell.length_a   1.000
_cell.length_b   1.000
_cell.length_c   1.000
_cell.angle_alpha   90.00
_cell.angle_beta   90.00
_cell.angle_gamma   90.00
#
_symmetry.space_group_name_H-M   'P 1'
#
loop_
_entity.id
_entity.type
_entity.pdbx_description
1 polymer ?
#
loop_
_entity_poly.entity_id
_entity_poly.type
_entity_poly.pdbx_seq_one_letter_code
_entity_poly.pdbx_strand_id
1 'polypeptide(L)'
;MLTPFHLAIGVSDLSAAEVFYRDVLGCTLGRRSDQWIDFNLFGHQLVCHEVLASAGAAATNPVDGENVPVPHFGVVLALDAFESLKQRLVAQGVTFVIEPQTRFQGEAGEQRTMFLLDPSKNAIEFKAFGNIDESLFKA
;
A
#
# COMPACT_ATOMS: atom_id res chain seq x y z
N MET A 1 -16.65 -14.61 -0.93
CA MET A 1 -15.49 -14.37 -0.06
C MET A 1 -14.25 -14.19 -0.91
N LEU A 2 -13.53 -13.12 -0.69
CA LEU A 2 -12.27 -12.86 -1.40
C LEU A 2 -11.20 -13.86 -0.96
N THR A 3 -10.45 -14.41 -1.92
CA THR A 3 -9.30 -15.27 -1.61
C THR A 3 -8.12 -14.39 -1.19
N PRO A 4 -7.56 -14.58 0.03
CA PRO A 4 -6.44 -13.76 0.47
C PRO A 4 -5.21 -13.92 -0.43
N PHE A 5 -4.60 -12.81 -0.75
CA PHE A 5 -3.31 -12.76 -1.45
C PHE A 5 -2.18 -12.84 -0.42
N HIS A 6 -1.08 -13.47 -0.79
CA HIS A 6 0.13 -13.57 0.02
C HIS A 6 1.28 -12.86 -0.68
N LEU A 7 1.96 -11.96 0.05
CA LEU A 7 3.13 -11.23 -0.45
C LEU A 7 4.21 -11.19 0.63
N ALA A 8 5.45 -11.49 0.25
CA ALA A 8 6.61 -11.34 1.11
C ALA A 8 7.49 -10.21 0.57
N ILE A 9 7.89 -9.29 1.44
CA ILE A 9 8.77 -8.17 1.10
C ILE A 9 9.97 -8.14 2.03
N GLY A 10 11.06 -7.54 1.56
CA GLY A 10 12.25 -7.31 2.36
C GLY A 10 12.18 -5.98 3.10
N VAL A 11 12.57 -5.98 4.36
CA VAL A 11 12.72 -4.77 5.16
C VAL A 11 14.08 -4.78 5.84
N SER A 12 14.66 -3.59 6.06
CA SER A 12 15.98 -3.48 6.70
C SER A 12 15.89 -3.47 8.23
N ASP A 13 14.71 -3.14 8.78
CA ASP A 13 14.49 -3.00 10.22
C ASP A 13 13.08 -3.50 10.55
N LEU A 14 12.99 -4.67 11.19
CA LEU A 14 11.72 -5.26 11.57
C LEU A 14 10.95 -4.43 12.59
N SER A 15 11.63 -3.78 13.52
CA SER A 15 10.97 -2.95 14.53
C SER A 15 10.30 -1.75 13.88
N ALA A 16 10.97 -1.10 12.93
CA ALA A 16 10.41 0.01 12.19
C ALA A 16 9.24 -0.45 11.30
N ALA A 17 9.37 -1.61 10.67
CA ALA A 17 8.29 -2.20 9.87
C ALA A 17 7.06 -2.51 10.74
N GLU A 18 7.27 -3.08 11.93
CA GLU A 18 6.17 -3.37 12.86
C GLU A 18 5.39 -2.11 13.22
N VAL A 19 6.08 -1.04 13.60
CA VAL A 19 5.44 0.24 13.93
C VAL A 19 4.66 0.77 12.73
N PHE A 20 5.25 0.74 11.55
CA PHE A 20 4.60 1.26 10.34
C PHE A 20 3.33 0.46 9.99
N TYR A 21 3.45 -0.85 9.83
CA TYR A 21 2.30 -1.65 9.39
C TYR A 21 1.23 -1.78 10.46
N ARG A 22 1.61 -1.92 11.72
CA ARG A 22 0.64 -2.01 12.82
C ARG A 22 0.04 -0.65 13.18
N ASP A 23 0.87 0.35 13.47
CA ASP A 23 0.40 1.59 14.07
C ASP A 23 0.01 2.64 13.04
N VAL A 24 0.74 2.73 11.93
CA VAL A 24 0.44 3.71 10.88
C VAL A 24 -0.66 3.20 9.95
N LEU A 25 -0.49 2.00 9.38
CA LEU A 25 -1.48 1.42 8.48
C LEU A 25 -2.66 0.72 9.18
N GLY A 26 -2.49 0.35 10.45
CA GLY A 26 -3.56 -0.31 11.21
C GLY A 26 -3.69 -1.81 10.97
N CYS A 27 -2.64 -2.47 10.47
CA CYS A 27 -2.63 -3.92 10.31
C CYS A 27 -2.61 -4.62 11.67
N THR A 28 -3.27 -5.76 11.76
CA THR A 28 -3.08 -6.65 12.90
C THR A 28 -1.91 -7.60 12.66
N LEU A 29 -1.27 -8.05 13.75
CA LEU A 29 -0.13 -8.97 13.68
C LEU A 29 -0.61 -10.40 13.56
N GLY A 30 0.11 -11.19 12.77
CA GLY A 30 -0.01 -12.63 12.75
C GLY A 30 1.15 -13.28 13.50
N ARG A 31 1.74 -14.33 12.90
CA ARG A 31 2.90 -15.01 13.47
C ARG A 31 4.16 -14.19 13.26
N ARG A 32 5.18 -14.50 14.04
CA ARG A 32 6.48 -13.83 13.92
C ARG A 32 7.63 -14.73 14.37
N SER A 33 8.82 -14.40 13.91
CA SER A 33 10.08 -14.90 14.41
C SER A 33 11.03 -13.71 14.63
N ASP A 34 12.28 -13.99 14.92
CA ASP A 34 13.29 -12.93 15.05
C ASP A 34 13.63 -12.27 13.70
N GLN A 35 13.22 -12.87 12.59
CA GLN A 35 13.62 -12.42 11.24
C GLN A 35 12.46 -12.06 10.34
N TRP A 36 11.21 -12.32 10.74
CA TRP A 36 10.04 -11.99 9.93
C TRP A 36 8.79 -11.77 10.79
N ILE A 37 7.84 -11.04 10.23
CA ILE A 37 6.54 -10.76 10.86
C ILE A 37 5.46 -10.86 9.79
N ASP A 38 4.37 -11.59 10.11
CA ASP A 38 3.14 -11.61 9.31
C ASP A 38 2.22 -10.47 9.73
N PHE A 39 1.62 -9.82 8.76
CA PHE A 39 0.59 -8.80 8.97
C PHE A 39 -0.68 -9.15 8.20
N ASN A 40 -1.81 -8.81 8.78
CA ASN A 40 -3.08 -8.80 8.08
C ASN A 40 -3.26 -7.42 7.45
N LEU A 41 -3.04 -7.33 6.14
CA LEU A 41 -3.22 -6.12 5.35
C LEU A 41 -4.57 -6.18 4.64
N PHE A 42 -5.60 -5.64 5.27
CA PHE A 42 -6.98 -5.65 4.75
C PHE A 42 -7.46 -7.02 4.31
N GLY A 43 -7.15 -8.06 5.08
CA GLY A 43 -7.54 -9.44 4.79
C GLY A 43 -6.53 -10.23 3.97
N HIS A 44 -5.42 -9.62 3.56
CA HIS A 44 -4.34 -10.28 2.83
C HIS A 44 -3.14 -10.50 3.73
N GLN A 45 -2.35 -11.53 3.44
CA GLN A 45 -1.16 -11.84 4.22
C GLN A 45 0.05 -11.11 3.64
N LEU A 46 0.59 -10.17 4.40
CA LEU A 46 1.85 -9.51 4.09
C LEU A 46 2.91 -10.01 5.06
N VAL A 47 4.04 -10.48 4.56
CA VAL A 47 5.16 -10.92 5.39
C VAL A 47 6.34 -9.98 5.17
N CYS A 48 6.84 -9.39 6.24
CA CYS A 48 8.07 -8.62 6.21
C CYS A 48 9.23 -9.50 6.70
N HIS A 49 10.22 -9.73 5.83
CA HIS A 49 11.46 -10.42 6.17
C HIS A 49 12.58 -9.41 6.34
N GLU A 50 13.32 -9.52 7.46
CA GLU A 50 14.49 -8.69 7.64
C GLU A 50 15.60 -9.17 6.70
N VAL A 51 16.11 -8.26 5.88
CA VAL A 51 17.17 -8.52 4.91
C VAL A 51 18.21 -7.42 5.04
N LEU A 52 19.43 -7.69 4.56
CA LEU A 52 20.41 -6.63 4.43
C LEU A 52 19.84 -5.52 3.55
N ALA A 53 20.15 -4.28 3.90
CA ALA A 53 19.60 -3.12 3.20
C ALA A 53 19.70 -3.31 1.69
N SER A 54 18.53 -3.34 1.04
CA SER A 54 18.49 -3.40 -0.40
C SER A 54 18.93 -2.06 -0.97
N ALA A 55 19.67 -2.11 -2.04
CA ALA A 55 20.12 -0.92 -2.71
C ALA A 55 18.96 -0.23 -3.43
N GLY A 56 18.67 0.98 -3.03
CA GLY A 56 18.15 1.93 -3.95
C GLY A 56 16.65 2.07 -4.08
N ALA A 57 16.31 3.18 -4.69
CA ALA A 57 14.96 3.52 -5.05
C ALA A 57 14.47 2.61 -6.19
N ALA A 58 13.20 2.25 -6.14
CA ALA A 58 12.55 1.55 -7.24
C ALA A 58 12.64 2.37 -8.53
N ALA A 59 12.72 1.69 -9.66
CA ALA A 59 12.53 2.32 -10.95
C ALA A 59 11.14 2.96 -10.99
N THR A 60 10.99 3.98 -11.82
CA THR A 60 9.69 4.63 -12.01
C THR A 60 9.19 4.45 -13.44
N ASN A 61 7.88 4.53 -13.58
CA ASN A 61 7.23 4.43 -14.87
C ASN A 61 6.20 5.58 -14.97
N PRO A 62 6.17 6.34 -16.07
CA PRO A 62 5.20 7.43 -16.18
C PRO A 62 3.79 6.88 -16.40
N VAL A 63 2.86 7.32 -15.56
CA VAL A 63 1.43 7.00 -15.67
C VAL A 63 0.67 8.28 -15.36
N ASP A 64 -0.13 8.75 -16.31
CA ASP A 64 -0.97 9.94 -16.16
C ASP A 64 -0.21 11.14 -15.59
N GLY A 65 0.99 11.39 -16.13
CA GLY A 65 1.85 12.52 -15.72
C GLY A 65 2.62 12.33 -14.42
N GLU A 66 2.47 11.19 -13.75
CA GLU A 66 3.15 10.88 -12.49
C GLU A 66 4.24 9.83 -12.71
N ASN A 67 5.35 9.95 -11.99
CA ASN A 67 6.39 8.92 -11.97
C ASN A 67 6.05 7.88 -10.90
N VAL A 68 5.45 6.79 -11.33
CA VAL A 68 4.96 5.73 -10.47
C VAL A 68 6.09 4.78 -10.11
N PRO A 69 6.37 4.54 -8.82
CA PRO A 69 7.37 3.55 -8.40
C PRO A 69 7.01 2.14 -8.90
N VAL A 70 8.02 1.38 -9.32
CA VAL A 70 7.86 -0.03 -9.74
C VAL A 70 9.03 -0.84 -9.15
N PRO A 71 8.79 -1.94 -8.39
CA PRO A 71 7.47 -2.46 -8.05
C PRO A 71 6.75 -1.63 -6.99
N HIS A 72 5.45 -1.80 -6.90
CA HIS A 72 4.64 -1.36 -5.79
C HIS A 72 3.52 -2.36 -5.55
N PHE A 73 2.93 -2.31 -4.38
CA PHE A 73 1.79 -3.17 -4.04
C PHE A 73 0.80 -2.36 -3.21
N GLY A 74 -0.39 -2.92 -3.03
CA GLY A 74 -1.40 -2.30 -2.20
C GLY A 74 -2.72 -3.01 -2.33
N VAL A 75 -3.77 -2.35 -1.87
CA VAL A 75 -5.11 -2.92 -1.81
C VAL A 75 -6.09 -1.97 -2.49
N VAL A 76 -7.03 -2.56 -3.21
CA VAL A 76 -8.17 -1.84 -3.76
C VAL A 76 -9.26 -1.81 -2.71
N LEU A 77 -9.64 -0.61 -2.30
CA LEU A 77 -10.58 -0.37 -1.21
C LEU A 77 -11.89 0.21 -1.74
N ALA A 78 -12.95 0.04 -0.96
CA ALA A 78 -14.16 0.84 -1.14
C ALA A 78 -13.84 2.32 -0.78
N LEU A 79 -14.63 3.24 -1.29
CA LEU A 79 -14.38 4.68 -1.10
C LEU A 79 -14.33 5.08 0.38
N ASP A 80 -15.23 4.57 1.19
CA ASP A 80 -15.28 4.87 2.62
C ASP A 80 -14.04 4.36 3.37
N ALA A 81 -13.56 3.16 3.05
CA ALA A 81 -12.34 2.60 3.62
C ALA A 81 -11.12 3.39 3.18
N PHE A 82 -11.05 3.81 1.92
CA PHE A 82 -9.97 4.67 1.41
C PHE A 82 -9.93 6.01 2.15
N GLU A 83 -11.07 6.66 2.31
CA GLU A 83 -11.14 7.94 3.01
C GLU A 83 -10.75 7.81 4.47
N SER A 84 -11.18 6.75 5.16
CA SER A 84 -10.79 6.49 6.55
C SER A 84 -9.28 6.28 6.67
N LEU A 85 -8.69 5.49 5.76
CA LEU A 85 -7.25 5.26 5.74
C LEU A 85 -6.49 6.55 5.44
N LYS A 86 -6.95 7.33 4.46
CA LYS A 86 -6.34 8.62 4.12
C LYS A 86 -6.30 9.55 5.33
N GLN A 87 -7.41 9.68 6.04
CA GLN A 87 -7.49 10.52 7.24
C GLN A 87 -6.52 10.04 8.32
N ARG A 88 -6.42 8.72 8.52
CA ARG A 88 -5.47 8.13 9.46
C ARG A 88 -4.03 8.45 9.08
N LEU A 89 -3.66 8.31 7.82
CA LEU A 89 -2.31 8.57 7.32
C LEU A 89 -1.95 10.05 7.45
N VAL A 90 -2.85 10.95 7.12
CA VAL A 90 -2.66 12.39 7.27
C VAL A 90 -2.47 12.75 8.75
N ALA A 91 -3.28 12.18 9.64
CA ALA A 91 -3.17 12.42 11.09
C ALA A 91 -1.85 11.90 11.66
N GLN A 92 -1.29 10.84 11.08
CA GLN A 92 0.02 10.28 11.46
C GLN A 92 1.20 11.06 10.89
N GLY A 93 0.94 12.06 10.05
CA GLY A 93 2.01 12.85 9.45
C GLY A 93 2.78 12.13 8.34
N VAL A 94 2.16 11.15 7.69
CA VAL A 94 2.79 10.39 6.60
C VAL A 94 3.10 11.31 5.43
N THR A 95 4.30 11.18 4.88
CA THR A 95 4.68 11.84 3.64
C THR A 95 4.28 10.96 2.45
N PHE A 96 3.45 11.49 1.56
CA PHE A 96 3.04 10.76 0.36
C PHE A 96 4.06 10.95 -0.76
N VAL A 97 4.35 9.88 -1.50
CA VAL A 97 5.13 9.94 -2.74
C VAL A 97 4.26 10.57 -3.84
N ILE A 98 3.01 10.15 -3.90
CA ILE A 98 1.98 10.77 -4.72
C ILE A 98 0.80 11.06 -3.80
N GLU A 99 0.45 12.34 -3.68
CA GLU A 99 -0.63 12.79 -2.82
C GLU A 99 -1.96 12.12 -3.21
N PRO A 100 -2.88 11.92 -2.24
CA PRO A 100 -4.22 11.43 -2.54
C PRO A 100 -4.87 12.26 -3.64
N GLN A 101 -5.34 11.59 -4.69
CA GLN A 101 -5.91 12.25 -5.87
C GLN A 101 -6.94 11.36 -6.56
N THR A 102 -7.75 11.98 -7.42
CA THR A 102 -8.64 11.27 -8.33
C THR A 102 -7.96 11.19 -9.70
N ARG A 103 -7.88 9.99 -10.28
CA ARG A 103 -7.37 9.76 -11.62
C ARG A 103 -8.52 9.43 -12.57
N PHE A 104 -8.35 9.78 -13.83
CA PHE A 104 -9.31 9.49 -14.90
C PHE A 104 -10.70 10.03 -14.57
N GLN A 105 -10.75 11.24 -13.98
CA GLN A 105 -11.97 11.86 -13.52
C GLN A 105 -12.96 12.05 -14.69
N GLY A 106 -14.18 11.58 -14.49
CA GLY A 106 -15.24 11.63 -15.50
C GLY A 106 -15.15 10.55 -16.59
N GLU A 107 -14.15 9.68 -16.52
CA GLU A 107 -13.91 8.62 -17.50
C GLU A 107 -14.20 7.24 -16.92
N ALA A 108 -14.28 6.23 -17.79
CA ALA A 108 -14.30 4.83 -17.35
C ALA A 108 -12.97 4.54 -16.61
N GLY A 109 -13.09 3.90 -15.46
CA GLY A 109 -11.90 3.64 -14.63
C GLY A 109 -11.53 4.78 -13.67
N GLU A 110 -12.42 5.78 -13.49
CA GLU A 110 -12.23 6.80 -12.46
C GLU A 110 -11.91 6.15 -11.13
N GLN A 111 -10.81 6.58 -10.49
CA GLN A 111 -10.33 5.98 -9.27
C GLN A 111 -9.65 7.03 -8.38
N ARG A 112 -9.61 6.77 -7.09
CA ARG A 112 -8.78 7.51 -6.14
C ARG A 112 -7.54 6.70 -5.86
N THR A 113 -6.40 7.37 -5.73
CA THR A 113 -5.11 6.73 -5.47
C THR A 113 -4.30 7.55 -4.49
N MET A 114 -3.41 6.87 -3.76
CA MET A 114 -2.36 7.50 -2.98
C MET A 114 -1.18 6.55 -2.88
N PHE A 115 0.03 7.10 -2.89
CA PHE A 115 1.28 6.34 -2.80
C PHE A 115 2.09 6.80 -1.60
N LEU A 116 2.62 5.85 -0.86
CA LEU A 116 3.53 6.11 0.24
C LEU A 116 4.63 5.05 0.27
N LEU A 117 5.68 5.31 1.05
CA LEU A 117 6.76 4.35 1.25
C LEU A 117 6.72 3.84 2.69
N ASP A 118 7.06 2.56 2.87
CA ASP A 118 7.37 2.06 4.20
C ASP A 118 8.77 2.53 4.65
N PRO A 119 9.21 2.27 5.89
CA PRO A 119 10.52 2.70 6.35
C PRO A 119 11.69 2.13 5.56
N SER A 120 11.50 1.02 4.85
CA SER A 120 12.51 0.39 3.99
C SER A 120 12.38 0.78 2.53
N LYS A 121 11.54 1.79 2.23
CA LYS A 121 11.28 2.32 0.88
C LYS A 121 10.52 1.38 -0.04
N ASN A 122 9.82 0.39 0.50
CA ASN A 122 8.84 -0.36 -0.29
C ASN A 122 7.68 0.58 -0.62
N ALA A 123 7.31 0.63 -1.90
CA ALA A 123 6.26 1.51 -2.37
C ALA A 123 4.89 0.84 -2.25
N ILE A 124 3.93 1.57 -1.71
CA ILE A 124 2.57 1.07 -1.46
C ILE A 124 1.59 2.01 -2.14
N GLU A 125 0.67 1.46 -2.92
CA GLU A 125 -0.44 2.20 -3.50
C GLU A 125 -1.76 1.69 -2.93
N PHE A 126 -2.61 2.60 -2.49
CA PHE A 126 -4.01 2.28 -2.21
C PHE A 126 -4.88 2.91 -3.29
N LYS A 127 -5.84 2.14 -3.79
CA LYS A 127 -6.80 2.56 -4.80
C LYS A 127 -8.21 2.45 -4.27
N ALA A 128 -9.11 3.23 -4.83
CA ALA A 128 -10.53 3.07 -4.55
C ALA A 128 -11.35 3.38 -5.78
N PHE A 129 -12.43 2.64 -5.93
CA PHE A 129 -13.43 2.83 -6.98
C PHE A 129 -14.79 2.99 -6.31
N GLY A 130 -15.71 3.70 -6.96
CA GLY A 130 -17.09 3.79 -6.49
C GLY A 130 -17.79 2.43 -6.54
N ASN A 131 -17.53 1.67 -7.59
CA ASN A 131 -17.98 0.28 -7.73
C ASN A 131 -16.81 -0.56 -8.25
N ILE A 132 -16.23 -1.34 -7.38
CA ILE A 132 -15.04 -2.16 -7.69
C ILE A 132 -15.37 -3.17 -8.79
N ASP A 133 -16.50 -3.86 -8.68
CA ASP A 133 -16.87 -4.92 -9.61
C ASP A 133 -17.05 -4.41 -11.04
N GLU A 134 -17.54 -3.18 -11.19
CA GLU A 134 -17.77 -2.58 -12.48
C GLU A 134 -16.57 -1.85 -13.07
N SER A 135 -15.62 -1.43 -12.21
CA SER A 135 -14.60 -0.46 -12.63
C SER A 135 -13.18 -1.05 -12.69
N LEU A 136 -12.84 -1.97 -11.78
CA LEU A 136 -11.45 -2.41 -11.61
C LEU A 136 -10.86 -3.07 -12.87
N PHE A 137 -11.63 -3.90 -13.53
CA PHE A 137 -11.19 -4.63 -14.73
C PHE A 137 -11.85 -4.15 -16.00
N LYS A 138 -12.43 -2.97 -15.99
CA LYS A 138 -13.07 -2.41 -17.16
C LYS A 138 -12.02 -1.97 -18.17
N ALA A 139 -12.16 -2.47 -19.39
CA ALA A 139 -11.29 -2.10 -20.51
C ALA A 139 -11.63 -0.71 -21.06
#